data_c2de5199803979256d5cb1c557ab7c9e
#
_entry.id   c2de5199803979256d5cb1c557ab7c9e
#
_cell.length_a   1.000
_cell.length_b   1.000
_cell.length_c   1.000
_cell.angle_alpha   90.00
_cell.angle_beta   90.00
_cell.angle_gamma   90.00
#
_symmetry.space_group_name_H-M   'P 1'
#
loop_
_entity.id
_entity.type
_entity.pdbx_description
1 polymer ?
#
loop_
_entity_poly.entity_id
_entity_poly.type
_entity_poly.pdbx_seq_one_letter_code
_entity_poly.pdbx_strand_id
1 'polypeptide(L)'
;MNVHRRQFLSAASLGIAITAKSVLADEVADVLPTDLATRQGADWPTLLGAKGDSVAVGPVPGPWPETGPKIIYTLDMGEGYAMPSVSRGRLLAFDRVGDKIRLRCIHAETSKALWDFSYPTAYEDKYGYDGGPRTSPVIDGSRVYIIGPEGMLHALDVATGKVLWKRDTTAEFGVVQNFFGVGSTPIVSGDLLLVQVGGSPSGSDTTDIANLKSTGTALVAFNKRTGTIVWKAGEDLASYSSPVLATLAQQPVCLLLARSGLWAFDLPSGKPKLLLPWRSATLESVNAANPVPLDADQILISETYGPGAALVRATPTASEIVWSDRDKRQGKSLQTHWCTPVRMGDVVFASSGRHEGNAELRCVRWRDGKVLWSEPGLGRASILRVGETLVVQAERGEVLLVSARQDRFAVISAHRLVDALGRPLLRYPCWAAPIMARGLLYLRGAGKMVCLEAKS
;
A
#
# COMPACT_ATOMS: atom_id res chain seq x y z
N MET A 1 -54.53 75.41 4.55
CA MET A 1 -53.86 76.18 5.62
C MET A 1 -53.36 75.18 6.64
N ASN A 2 -52.16 75.28 7.06
CA ASN A 2 -51.36 74.44 7.98
C ASN A 2 -50.73 73.19 7.41
N VAL A 3 -49.46 73.42 7.09
CA VAL A 3 -48.46 72.49 6.69
C VAL A 3 -47.78 71.90 7.93
N HIS A 4 -47.81 70.59 8.15
CA HIS A 4 -47.01 69.92 9.16
C HIS A 4 -45.74 69.38 8.53
N ARG A 5 -44.57 69.94 8.90
CA ARG A 5 -43.24 69.39 8.66
C ARG A 5 -43.05 68.12 9.51
N ARG A 6 -42.77 66.98 8.87
CA ARG A 6 -42.19 65.78 9.53
C ARG A 6 -40.66 65.81 9.40
N GLN A 7 -40.01 65.87 10.55
CA GLN A 7 -38.55 65.67 10.66
C GLN A 7 -38.21 64.26 10.49
N PHE A 8 -37.26 63.93 9.58
CA PHE A 8 -36.63 62.60 9.47
C PHE A 8 -35.42 62.55 10.41
N LEU A 9 -35.46 61.70 11.39
CA LEU A 9 -34.32 61.28 12.20
C LEU A 9 -33.50 60.21 11.39
N SER A 10 -32.25 60.57 11.05
CA SER A 10 -31.29 59.60 10.47
C SER A 10 -30.64 58.78 11.58
N ALA A 11 -30.91 57.52 11.62
CA ALA A 11 -30.17 56.55 12.45
C ALA A 11 -28.87 56.18 11.77
N ALA A 12 -27.73 56.56 12.37
CA ALA A 12 -26.42 56.11 11.98
C ALA A 12 -26.17 54.67 12.50
N SER A 13 -26.13 53.68 11.60
CA SER A 13 -25.72 52.33 11.92
C SER A 13 -24.19 52.24 11.96
N LEU A 14 -23.66 52.06 13.17
CA LEU A 14 -22.24 51.68 13.36
C LEU A 14 -22.03 50.25 12.87
N GLY A 15 -21.43 50.08 11.71
CA GLY A 15 -20.96 48.78 11.20
C GLY A 15 -19.68 48.36 11.90
N ILE A 16 -19.76 47.35 12.77
CA ILE A 16 -18.57 46.70 13.32
C ILE A 16 -18.02 45.78 12.22
N ALA A 17 -16.93 46.20 11.58
CA ALA A 17 -16.16 45.34 10.68
C ALA A 17 -15.39 44.32 11.51
N ILE A 18 -15.89 43.09 11.57
CA ILE A 18 -15.14 41.93 12.08
C ILE A 18 -14.14 41.56 11.00
N THR A 19 -12.90 42.00 11.12
CA THR A 19 -11.77 41.50 10.32
C THR A 19 -11.48 40.06 10.77
N ALA A 20 -11.95 39.09 10.00
CA ALA A 20 -11.48 37.71 10.11
C ALA A 20 -9.99 37.71 9.74
N LYS A 21 -9.12 37.65 10.75
CA LYS A 21 -7.73 37.27 10.56
C LYS A 21 -7.73 35.83 10.04
N SER A 22 -7.50 35.65 8.74
CA SER A 22 -7.10 34.34 8.20
C SER A 22 -5.79 33.96 8.90
N VAL A 23 -5.85 32.99 9.78
CA VAL A 23 -4.66 32.28 10.27
C VAL A 23 -4.08 31.58 9.04
N LEU A 24 -3.14 32.24 8.38
CA LEU A 24 -2.25 31.59 7.43
C LEU A 24 -1.54 30.50 8.25
N ALA A 25 -1.88 29.24 7.99
CA ALA A 25 -1.09 28.13 8.46
C ALA A 25 0.33 28.40 7.93
N ASP A 26 1.28 28.56 8.84
CA ASP A 26 2.69 28.71 8.51
C ASP A 26 3.02 27.63 7.48
N GLU A 27 3.41 28.04 6.28
CA GLU A 27 3.94 27.15 5.23
C GLU A 27 5.26 26.61 5.78
N VAL A 28 5.17 25.50 6.52
CA VAL A 28 6.37 24.77 6.95
C VAL A 28 7.08 24.36 5.66
N ALA A 29 8.17 25.06 5.36
CA ALA A 29 8.98 24.80 4.19
C ALA A 29 9.30 23.29 4.15
N ASP A 30 9.26 22.67 2.96
CA ASP A 30 9.60 21.26 2.73
C ASP A 30 11.12 21.05 2.91
N VAL A 31 11.63 21.36 4.09
CA VAL A 31 13.04 21.11 4.43
C VAL A 31 13.19 19.62 4.70
N LEU A 32 14.00 19.00 3.85
CA LEU A 32 14.33 17.59 4.05
C LEU A 32 15.00 17.40 5.42
N PRO A 33 14.58 16.39 6.20
CA PRO A 33 15.22 16.12 7.47
C PRO A 33 16.68 15.67 7.26
N THR A 34 17.52 15.90 8.25
CA THR A 34 18.92 15.40 8.23
C THR A 34 18.93 13.91 7.92
N ASP A 35 19.81 13.47 7.03
CA ASP A 35 20.06 12.06 6.79
C ASP A 35 20.83 11.47 7.97
N LEU A 36 20.25 10.49 8.63
CA LEU A 36 20.86 9.80 9.78
C LEU A 36 21.63 8.54 9.36
N ALA A 37 21.48 8.09 8.09
CA ALA A 37 22.11 6.88 7.63
C ALA A 37 23.62 7.06 7.48
N THR A 38 24.35 6.04 7.89
CA THR A 38 25.79 5.90 7.61
C THR A 38 26.03 5.05 6.37
N ARG A 39 25.07 4.19 6.01
CA ARG A 39 25.12 3.32 4.85
C ARG A 39 24.68 4.05 3.58
N GLN A 40 25.36 3.74 2.48
CA GLN A 40 24.99 4.22 1.15
C GLN A 40 23.93 3.30 0.52
N GLY A 41 23.16 3.82 -0.43
CA GLY A 41 22.19 3.05 -1.20
C GLY A 41 20.82 3.71 -1.28
N ALA A 42 19.88 3.00 -1.90
CA ALA A 42 18.51 3.48 -2.09
C ALA A 42 17.68 3.29 -0.81
N ASP A 43 16.79 4.25 -0.57
CA ASP A 43 15.74 4.17 0.44
C ASP A 43 14.55 3.31 -0.03
N TRP A 44 13.64 3.00 0.90
CA TRP A 44 12.38 2.30 0.64
C TRP A 44 11.20 3.09 1.24
N PRO A 45 10.80 4.21 0.60
CA PRO A 45 9.94 5.21 1.24
C PRO A 45 8.45 4.87 1.29
N THR A 46 7.98 3.89 0.52
CA THR A 46 6.56 3.57 0.37
C THR A 46 6.32 2.09 0.09
N LEU A 47 5.05 1.70 0.02
CA LEU A 47 4.61 0.33 -0.33
C LEU A 47 5.29 -0.13 -1.64
N LEU A 48 5.91 -1.31 -1.60
CA LEU A 48 6.61 -1.95 -2.72
C LEU A 48 7.78 -1.12 -3.30
N GLY A 49 8.32 -0.15 -2.51
CA GLY A 49 9.47 0.67 -2.87
C GLY A 49 9.14 1.90 -3.69
N ALA A 50 10.18 2.68 -4.03
CA ALA A 50 10.03 3.99 -4.68
C ALA A 50 9.28 3.95 -6.02
N LYS A 51 9.30 2.81 -6.71
CA LYS A 51 8.57 2.59 -7.98
C LYS A 51 7.30 1.75 -7.83
N GLY A 52 7.01 1.25 -6.62
CA GLY A 52 5.85 0.38 -6.37
C GLY A 52 5.92 -1.00 -7.04
N ASP A 53 7.12 -1.50 -7.33
CA ASP A 53 7.37 -2.70 -8.14
C ASP A 53 8.05 -3.86 -7.39
N SER A 54 8.26 -3.72 -6.08
CA SER A 54 9.02 -4.67 -5.23
C SER A 54 10.44 -4.95 -5.74
N VAL A 55 11.08 -3.95 -6.34
CA VAL A 55 12.46 -4.04 -6.82
C VAL A 55 13.36 -3.12 -6.02
N ALA A 56 14.32 -3.69 -5.34
CA ALA A 56 15.33 -2.91 -4.62
C ALA A 56 16.59 -2.71 -5.47
N VAL A 57 17.21 -1.54 -5.27
CA VAL A 57 18.51 -1.19 -5.84
C VAL A 57 19.54 -1.21 -4.71
N GLY A 58 20.57 -2.03 -4.86
CA GLY A 58 21.62 -2.14 -3.85
C GLY A 58 22.42 -3.42 -3.97
N PRO A 59 23.19 -3.79 -2.93
CA PRO A 59 23.96 -5.01 -2.94
C PRO A 59 23.03 -6.24 -3.06
N VAL A 60 23.30 -7.08 -4.06
CA VAL A 60 22.54 -8.31 -4.27
C VAL A 60 22.87 -9.27 -3.12
N PRO A 61 21.85 -9.82 -2.43
CA PRO A 61 22.06 -10.83 -1.41
C PRO A 61 22.76 -12.05 -2.02
N GLY A 62 23.89 -12.40 -1.46
CA GLY A 62 24.65 -13.61 -1.85
C GLY A 62 24.19 -14.83 -1.04
N PRO A 63 24.76 -16.01 -1.33
CA PRO A 63 24.47 -17.18 -0.51
C PRO A 63 24.84 -16.85 0.94
N TRP A 64 23.88 -17.05 1.84
CA TRP A 64 24.12 -16.93 3.27
C TRP A 64 24.91 -18.15 3.77
N PRO A 65 25.78 -18.00 4.78
CA PRO A 65 26.47 -19.12 5.39
C PRO A 65 25.46 -20.11 6.02
N GLU A 66 25.90 -21.33 6.29
CA GLU A 66 25.05 -22.37 6.93
C GLU A 66 24.45 -21.92 8.27
N THR A 67 25.14 -21.01 8.98
CA THR A 67 24.66 -20.39 10.21
C THR A 67 23.55 -19.37 9.99
N GLY A 68 23.21 -19.07 8.74
CA GLY A 68 22.20 -18.08 8.36
C GLY A 68 22.76 -16.68 8.14
N PRO A 69 21.91 -15.74 7.72
CA PRO A 69 22.28 -14.33 7.54
C PRO A 69 22.58 -13.65 8.86
N LYS A 70 23.45 -12.65 8.81
CA LYS A 70 23.76 -11.82 9.99
C LYS A 70 22.54 -10.99 10.38
N ILE A 71 22.00 -11.26 11.57
CA ILE A 71 20.94 -10.45 12.20
C ILE A 71 21.60 -9.21 12.81
N ILE A 72 21.12 -8.03 12.41
CA ILE A 72 21.56 -6.73 12.95
C ILE A 72 20.78 -6.42 14.24
N TYR A 73 19.44 -6.53 14.17
CA TYR A 73 18.57 -6.40 15.33
C TYR A 73 17.21 -7.05 15.08
N THR A 74 16.45 -7.20 16.14
CA THR A 74 15.02 -7.54 16.08
C THR A 74 14.21 -6.44 16.75
N LEU A 75 12.97 -6.24 16.30
CA LEU A 75 12.02 -5.28 16.87
C LEU A 75 10.71 -6.00 17.17
N ASP A 76 10.24 -5.89 18.42
CA ASP A 76 8.92 -6.40 18.76
C ASP A 76 7.84 -5.55 18.12
N MET A 77 6.89 -6.22 17.47
CA MET A 77 5.77 -5.60 16.74
C MET A 77 4.46 -5.98 17.40
N GLY A 78 3.52 -5.06 17.39
CA GLY A 78 2.11 -5.33 17.66
C GLY A 78 1.40 -5.94 16.45
N GLU A 79 0.07 -5.95 16.51
CA GLU A 79 -0.80 -6.43 15.45
C GLU A 79 -0.62 -5.65 14.15
N GLY A 80 -0.92 -6.28 13.02
CA GLY A 80 -0.91 -5.70 11.69
C GLY A 80 0.09 -6.33 10.72
N TYR A 81 -0.13 -6.04 9.44
CA TYR A 81 0.64 -6.58 8.31
C TYR A 81 1.36 -5.48 7.52
N ALA A 82 1.43 -4.27 8.06
CA ALA A 82 2.12 -3.15 7.42
C ALA A 82 3.59 -3.47 7.16
N MET A 83 4.06 -3.22 5.93
CA MET A 83 5.48 -3.19 5.64
C MET A 83 6.10 -1.92 6.25
N PRO A 84 7.31 -1.97 6.78
CA PRO A 84 8.01 -0.77 7.19
C PRO A 84 8.39 0.08 5.98
N SER A 85 8.61 1.38 6.21
CA SER A 85 9.19 2.28 5.21
C SER A 85 10.48 2.90 5.76
N VAL A 86 11.46 3.10 4.88
CA VAL A 86 12.78 3.61 5.27
C VAL A 86 13.14 4.78 4.38
N SER A 87 13.52 5.90 4.99
CA SER A 87 14.11 7.04 4.28
C SER A 87 15.06 7.82 5.18
N ARG A 88 16.21 8.20 4.62
CA ARG A 88 17.22 9.04 5.28
C ARG A 88 17.57 8.53 6.69
N GLY A 89 17.80 7.23 6.82
CA GLY A 89 18.16 6.56 8.07
C GLY A 89 17.04 6.42 9.11
N ARG A 90 15.79 6.78 8.77
CA ARG A 90 14.60 6.56 9.60
C ARG A 90 13.82 5.37 9.08
N LEU A 91 13.50 4.45 9.97
CA LEU A 91 12.56 3.36 9.73
C LEU A 91 11.26 3.65 10.44
N LEU A 92 10.15 3.59 9.70
CA LEU A 92 8.80 3.76 10.22
C LEU A 92 8.13 2.39 10.33
N ALA A 93 7.83 1.97 11.56
CA ALA A 93 7.14 0.73 11.89
C ALA A 93 5.72 1.05 12.34
N PHE A 94 4.73 0.46 11.66
CA PHE A 94 3.31 0.75 11.87
C PHE A 94 2.60 -0.52 12.36
N ASP A 95 1.97 -0.43 13.53
CA ASP A 95 1.32 -1.55 14.21
C ASP A 95 0.18 -1.09 15.12
N ARG A 96 -0.50 -2.05 15.77
CA ARG A 96 -1.46 -1.81 16.83
C ARG A 96 -1.00 -2.49 18.11
N VAL A 97 -1.16 -1.80 19.23
CA VAL A 97 -0.90 -2.33 20.58
C VAL A 97 -2.11 -2.03 21.47
N GLY A 98 -2.85 -3.05 21.84
CA GLY A 98 -4.08 -2.92 22.58
C GLY A 98 -5.13 -2.10 21.82
N ASP A 99 -5.58 -1.00 22.41
CA ASP A 99 -6.55 -0.06 21.84
C ASP A 99 -5.94 1.10 21.04
N LYS A 100 -4.65 1.02 20.68
CA LYS A 100 -3.94 2.11 19.99
C LYS A 100 -3.27 1.67 18.71
N ILE A 101 -3.51 2.40 17.64
CA ILE A 101 -2.68 2.38 16.45
C ILE A 101 -1.40 3.17 16.75
N ARG A 102 -0.24 2.61 16.38
CA ARG A 102 1.07 3.17 16.71
C ARG A 102 1.97 3.24 15.50
N LEU A 103 2.62 4.40 15.30
CA LEU A 103 3.72 4.61 14.36
C LEU A 103 4.99 4.89 15.15
N ARG A 104 6.00 4.03 15.01
CA ARG A 104 7.33 4.24 15.59
C ARG A 104 8.31 4.67 14.54
N CYS A 105 9.07 5.71 14.81
CA CYS A 105 10.26 6.08 14.07
C CYS A 105 11.49 5.66 14.83
N ILE A 106 12.31 4.82 14.22
CA ILE A 106 13.57 4.37 14.78
C ILE A 106 14.71 4.64 13.80
N HIS A 107 15.94 4.67 14.30
CA HIS A 107 17.11 4.68 13.45
C HIS A 107 17.23 3.34 12.71
N ALA A 108 17.21 3.37 11.38
CA ALA A 108 17.09 2.18 10.53
C ALA A 108 18.23 1.16 10.74
N GLU A 109 19.45 1.63 11.06
CA GLU A 109 20.62 0.78 11.19
C GLU A 109 20.86 0.26 12.62
N THR A 110 20.28 0.89 13.65
CA THR A 110 20.60 0.61 15.05
C THR A 110 19.40 0.29 15.93
N SER A 111 18.19 0.40 15.40
CA SER A 111 16.91 0.33 16.13
C SER A 111 16.71 1.37 17.26
N LYS A 112 17.60 2.35 17.40
CA LYS A 112 17.46 3.40 18.41
C LYS A 112 16.15 4.17 18.16
N ALA A 113 15.32 4.29 19.21
CA ALA A 113 14.08 5.07 19.12
C ALA A 113 14.37 6.54 18.85
N LEU A 114 13.61 7.14 17.95
CA LEU A 114 13.65 8.56 17.60
C LEU A 114 12.40 9.28 18.11
N TRP A 115 11.21 8.76 17.77
CA TRP A 115 9.92 9.23 18.27
C TRP A 115 8.83 8.17 18.08
N ASP A 116 7.73 8.33 18.83
CA ASP A 116 6.51 7.52 18.74
C ASP A 116 5.29 8.43 18.55
N PHE A 117 4.34 7.98 17.75
CA PHE A 117 3.02 8.57 17.61
C PHE A 117 1.97 7.48 17.78
N SER A 118 0.90 7.75 18.54
CA SER A 118 -0.21 6.82 18.66
C SER A 118 -1.54 7.54 18.82
N TYR A 119 -2.62 6.88 18.42
CA TYR A 119 -3.98 7.35 18.60
C TYR A 119 -4.93 6.17 18.91
N PRO A 120 -6.05 6.41 19.63
CA PRO A 120 -6.98 5.35 19.98
C PRO A 120 -7.73 4.82 18.76
N THR A 121 -8.05 3.53 18.77
CA THR A 121 -8.91 2.88 17.78
C THR A 121 -9.85 1.89 18.45
N ALA A 122 -11.10 1.87 17.99
CA ALA A 122 -12.10 0.88 18.34
C ALA A 122 -12.32 -0.13 17.20
N TYR A 123 -11.40 -0.18 16.23
CA TYR A 123 -11.55 -1.10 15.10
C TYR A 123 -11.47 -2.56 15.59
N GLU A 124 -12.42 -3.36 15.12
CA GLU A 124 -12.44 -4.82 15.31
C GLU A 124 -12.50 -5.49 13.94
N ASP A 125 -11.62 -6.48 13.73
CA ASP A 125 -11.66 -7.27 12.50
C ASP A 125 -12.87 -8.21 12.53
N LYS A 126 -13.74 -8.09 11.53
CA LYS A 126 -15.02 -8.81 11.45
C LYS A 126 -14.86 -10.34 11.45
N TYR A 127 -13.73 -10.84 11.00
CA TYR A 127 -13.45 -12.27 10.88
C TYR A 127 -12.47 -12.79 11.92
N GLY A 128 -12.11 -11.96 12.91
CA GLY A 128 -11.19 -12.34 13.98
C GLY A 128 -9.74 -12.49 13.55
N TYR A 129 -9.38 -11.90 12.41
CA TYR A 129 -7.97 -11.71 12.06
C TYR A 129 -7.36 -10.58 12.89
N ASP A 130 -6.12 -10.27 12.60
CA ASP A 130 -5.36 -9.23 13.25
C ASP A 130 -6.01 -7.82 13.04
N GLY A 131 -6.24 -7.08 14.11
CA GLY A 131 -6.89 -5.76 14.14
C GLY A 131 -5.97 -4.59 13.80
N GLY A 132 -4.71 -4.84 13.49
CA GLY A 132 -3.74 -3.80 13.19
C GLY A 132 -3.73 -3.34 11.73
N PRO A 133 -2.90 -2.33 11.40
CA PRO A 133 -2.86 -1.75 10.07
C PRO A 133 -2.32 -2.72 9.01
N ARG A 134 -2.95 -2.67 7.83
CA ARG A 134 -2.52 -3.38 6.61
C ARG A 134 -1.82 -2.46 5.63
N THR A 135 -2.04 -1.16 5.77
CA THR A 135 -1.38 -0.11 4.99
C THR A 135 0.04 0.13 5.47
N SER A 136 0.91 0.56 4.57
CA SER A 136 2.29 0.93 4.91
C SER A 136 2.43 2.44 5.08
N PRO A 137 3.35 2.94 5.93
CA PRO A 137 3.68 4.36 5.96
C PRO A 137 4.21 4.84 4.60
N VAL A 138 3.88 6.05 4.21
CA VAL A 138 4.37 6.68 2.98
C VAL A 138 5.20 7.90 3.34
N ILE A 139 6.51 7.85 3.07
CA ILE A 139 7.44 8.95 3.33
C ILE A 139 7.59 9.75 2.04
N ASP A 140 7.32 11.05 2.10
CA ASP A 140 7.55 12.01 1.02
C ASP A 140 8.21 13.26 1.57
N GLY A 141 9.51 13.37 1.32
CA GLY A 141 10.31 14.50 1.80
C GLY A 141 10.32 14.61 3.33
N SER A 142 9.75 15.67 3.83
CA SER A 142 9.63 15.99 5.27
C SER A 142 8.39 15.38 5.93
N ARG A 143 7.54 14.68 5.18
CA ARG A 143 6.25 14.16 5.66
C ARG A 143 6.16 12.66 5.64
N VAL A 144 5.34 12.12 6.51
CA VAL A 144 4.87 10.75 6.46
C VAL A 144 3.34 10.72 6.52
N TYR A 145 2.74 9.87 5.69
CA TYR A 145 1.31 9.63 5.65
C TYR A 145 1.02 8.22 6.11
N ILE A 146 0.03 8.06 6.98
CA ILE A 146 -0.49 6.78 7.44
C ILE A 146 -2.02 6.79 7.39
N ILE A 147 -2.61 5.65 7.13
CA ILE A 147 -4.06 5.44 7.29
C ILE A 147 -4.29 4.15 8.08
N GLY A 148 -5.06 4.26 9.16
CA GLY A 148 -5.39 3.11 10.00
C GLY A 148 -6.51 2.25 9.41
N PRO A 149 -6.75 1.06 10.01
CA PRO A 149 -7.77 0.13 9.52
C PRO A 149 -9.19 0.70 9.58
N GLU A 150 -9.44 1.65 10.49
CA GLU A 150 -10.72 2.38 10.63
C GLU A 150 -10.87 3.54 9.65
N GLY A 151 -9.82 3.90 8.88
CA GLY A 151 -9.86 4.99 7.91
C GLY A 151 -9.36 6.34 8.41
N MET A 152 -8.73 6.40 9.59
CA MET A 152 -8.11 7.64 10.09
C MET A 152 -6.79 7.91 9.34
N LEU A 153 -6.79 8.93 8.49
CA LEU A 153 -5.63 9.38 7.71
C LEU A 153 -4.89 10.50 8.45
N HIS A 154 -3.58 10.34 8.61
CA HIS A 154 -2.72 11.37 9.21
C HIS A 154 -1.56 11.73 8.28
N ALA A 155 -1.18 13.01 8.31
CA ALA A 155 0.13 13.46 7.87
C ALA A 155 0.92 13.95 9.08
N LEU A 156 2.15 13.48 9.20
CA LEU A 156 3.04 13.86 10.30
C LEU A 156 4.37 14.39 9.72
N ASP A 157 5.03 15.23 10.49
CA ASP A 157 6.42 15.58 10.24
C ASP A 157 7.32 14.37 10.51
N VAL A 158 8.10 13.96 9.52
CA VAL A 158 8.89 12.72 9.60
C VAL A 158 10.07 12.81 10.57
N ALA A 159 10.54 14.02 10.88
CA ALA A 159 11.65 14.20 11.82
C ALA A 159 11.19 14.12 13.29
N THR A 160 9.98 14.59 13.59
CA THR A 160 9.50 14.81 14.96
C THR A 160 8.28 13.98 15.34
N GLY A 161 7.54 13.43 14.37
CA GLY A 161 6.26 12.73 14.62
C GLY A 161 5.09 13.66 14.94
N LYS A 162 5.27 14.99 14.82
CA LYS A 162 4.20 15.96 15.04
C LYS A 162 3.13 15.84 13.95
N VAL A 163 1.86 15.78 14.34
CA VAL A 163 0.74 15.77 13.40
C VAL A 163 0.65 17.13 12.71
N LEU A 164 0.68 17.11 11.39
CA LEU A 164 0.50 18.31 10.53
C LEU A 164 -0.98 18.49 10.20
N TRP A 165 -1.65 17.42 9.80
CA TRP A 165 -3.09 17.38 9.59
C TRP A 165 -3.60 15.93 9.71
N LYS A 166 -4.93 15.79 9.87
CA LYS A 166 -5.62 14.49 9.89
C LYS A 166 -6.98 14.58 9.24
N ARG A 167 -7.49 13.43 8.74
CA ARG A 167 -8.83 13.29 8.16
C ARG A 167 -9.46 11.99 8.65
N ASP A 168 -10.70 12.05 9.05
CA ASP A 168 -11.51 10.87 9.33
C ASP A 168 -12.29 10.51 8.06
N THR A 169 -11.72 9.62 7.24
CA THR A 169 -12.34 9.28 5.95
C THR A 169 -13.66 8.52 6.14
N THR A 170 -13.85 7.84 7.27
CA THR A 170 -15.10 7.16 7.59
C THR A 170 -16.20 8.16 7.89
N ALA A 171 -15.94 9.15 8.73
CA ALA A 171 -16.91 10.19 9.04
C ALA A 171 -17.24 11.07 7.82
N GLU A 172 -16.24 11.34 6.97
CA GLU A 172 -16.38 12.24 5.83
C GLU A 172 -17.03 11.60 4.59
N PHE A 173 -16.77 10.31 4.36
CA PHE A 173 -17.16 9.64 3.12
C PHE A 173 -17.99 8.38 3.33
N GLY A 174 -18.27 7.98 4.58
CA GLY A 174 -18.95 6.72 4.85
C GLY A 174 -18.13 5.51 4.36
N VAL A 175 -16.86 5.44 4.72
CA VAL A 175 -15.96 4.35 4.28
C VAL A 175 -16.50 3.01 4.71
N VAL A 176 -16.66 2.11 3.74
CA VAL A 176 -17.01 0.72 3.97
C VAL A 176 -15.75 -0.05 4.31
N GLN A 177 -15.66 -0.53 5.53
CA GLN A 177 -14.51 -1.32 6.00
C GLN A 177 -14.46 -2.73 5.39
N ASN A 178 -15.29 -3.05 4.42
CA ASN A 178 -15.36 -4.37 3.79
C ASN A 178 -15.26 -5.51 4.84
N PHE A 179 -14.22 -6.36 4.67
CA PHE A 179 -14.01 -7.52 5.54
C PHE A 179 -12.90 -7.27 6.56
N PHE A 180 -11.89 -6.46 6.22
CA PHE A 180 -10.62 -6.36 6.95
C PHE A 180 -10.19 -4.91 7.22
N GLY A 181 -11.10 -3.95 7.18
CA GLY A 181 -10.77 -2.54 7.32
C GLY A 181 -10.10 -1.95 6.08
N VAL A 182 -9.51 -0.77 6.24
CA VAL A 182 -8.77 -0.10 5.17
C VAL A 182 -7.41 -0.80 4.99
N GLY A 183 -7.14 -1.30 3.79
CA GLY A 183 -5.88 -1.98 3.45
C GLY A 183 -5.12 -1.38 2.27
N SER A 184 -5.69 -0.38 1.60
CA SER A 184 -5.07 0.31 0.47
C SER A 184 -4.12 1.40 0.97
N THR A 185 -2.83 1.28 0.67
CA THR A 185 -1.81 2.28 1.02
C THR A 185 -1.91 3.48 0.07
N PRO A 186 -1.93 4.72 0.58
CA PRO A 186 -1.90 5.92 -0.25
C PRO A 186 -0.64 6.03 -1.12
N ILE A 187 -0.69 6.84 -2.18
CA ILE A 187 0.48 7.17 -2.99
C ILE A 187 0.58 8.68 -3.23
N VAL A 188 1.79 9.21 -3.28
CA VAL A 188 2.04 10.64 -3.56
C VAL A 188 2.38 10.82 -5.04
N SER A 189 1.78 11.83 -5.67
CA SER A 189 2.11 12.29 -7.02
C SER A 189 2.13 13.81 -7.08
N GLY A 190 3.30 14.42 -7.21
CA GLY A 190 3.44 15.88 -7.15
C GLY A 190 2.94 16.42 -5.81
N ASP A 191 1.96 17.31 -5.85
CA ASP A 191 1.32 17.87 -4.64
C ASP A 191 0.08 17.09 -4.16
N LEU A 192 -0.23 15.97 -4.81
CA LEU A 192 -1.38 15.13 -4.49
C LEU A 192 -1.00 13.93 -3.62
N LEU A 193 -1.82 13.68 -2.61
CA LEU A 193 -1.90 12.41 -1.90
C LEU A 193 -3.16 11.68 -2.39
N LEU A 194 -2.98 10.57 -3.10
CA LEU A 194 -4.05 9.77 -3.68
C LEU A 194 -4.42 8.65 -2.71
N VAL A 195 -5.69 8.58 -2.34
CA VAL A 195 -6.21 7.63 -1.35
C VAL A 195 -7.42 6.91 -1.93
N GLN A 196 -7.38 5.57 -1.94
CA GLN A 196 -8.60 4.80 -2.18
C GLN A 196 -9.53 4.95 -0.98
N VAL A 197 -10.71 5.49 -1.19
CA VAL A 197 -11.71 5.70 -0.13
C VAL A 197 -12.91 4.79 -0.32
N GLY A 198 -13.58 4.83 -1.47
CA GLY A 198 -14.71 3.96 -1.80
C GLY A 198 -15.88 4.12 -0.84
N GLY A 199 -16.23 5.36 -0.50
CA GLY A 199 -17.28 5.69 0.45
C GLY A 199 -18.69 5.37 -0.07
N SER A 200 -19.62 5.26 0.86
CA SER A 200 -21.05 5.02 0.63
C SER A 200 -21.89 6.17 1.21
N PRO A 201 -23.17 6.34 0.79
CA PRO A 201 -24.04 7.37 1.35
C PRO A 201 -24.16 7.24 2.87
N SER A 202 -24.29 8.39 3.55
CA SER A 202 -24.53 8.42 5.00
C SER A 202 -25.78 7.61 5.36
N GLY A 203 -25.67 6.78 6.41
CA GLY A 203 -26.77 5.91 6.85
C GLY A 203 -26.92 4.61 6.04
N SER A 204 -26.01 4.32 5.10
CA SER A 204 -26.01 3.03 4.42
C SER A 204 -25.80 1.89 5.40
N ASP A 205 -26.51 0.77 5.19
CA ASP A 205 -26.25 -0.47 5.91
C ASP A 205 -24.95 -1.10 5.40
N THR A 206 -23.86 -0.91 6.15
CA THR A 206 -22.54 -1.44 5.80
C THR A 206 -22.44 -2.96 5.95
N THR A 207 -23.46 -3.63 6.47
CA THR A 207 -23.53 -5.10 6.52
C THR A 207 -24.07 -5.69 5.23
N ASP A 208 -24.89 -4.94 4.48
CA ASP A 208 -25.42 -5.31 3.17
C ASP A 208 -24.46 -4.87 2.04
N ILE A 209 -23.28 -5.45 2.03
CA ILE A 209 -22.23 -5.13 1.06
C ILE A 209 -22.68 -5.34 -0.40
N ALA A 210 -23.65 -6.22 -0.64
CA ALA A 210 -24.13 -6.50 -1.99
C ALA A 210 -24.86 -5.30 -2.61
N ASN A 211 -25.56 -4.53 -1.81
CA ASN A 211 -26.42 -3.42 -2.24
C ASN A 211 -25.83 -2.03 -1.93
N LEU A 212 -24.63 -1.97 -1.34
CA LEU A 212 -23.95 -0.71 -1.11
C LEU A 212 -23.69 0.06 -2.41
N LYS A 213 -23.99 1.35 -2.37
CA LYS A 213 -23.74 2.27 -3.48
C LYS A 213 -22.51 3.13 -3.20
N SER A 214 -21.77 3.43 -4.25
CA SER A 214 -20.66 4.39 -4.18
C SER A 214 -21.18 5.83 -4.13
N THR A 215 -20.32 6.73 -3.62
CA THR A 215 -20.52 8.19 -3.63
C THR A 215 -19.53 8.92 -4.56
N GLY A 216 -19.00 8.22 -5.58
CA GLY A 216 -18.02 8.82 -6.49
C GLY A 216 -16.65 9.06 -5.87
N THR A 217 -16.27 8.25 -4.90
CA THR A 217 -15.06 8.42 -4.09
C THR A 217 -14.15 7.20 -4.14
N ALA A 218 -14.17 6.42 -5.24
CA ALA A 218 -13.24 5.31 -5.38
C ALA A 218 -11.80 5.77 -5.14
N LEU A 219 -11.44 6.93 -5.69
CA LEU A 219 -10.16 7.60 -5.47
C LEU A 219 -10.38 9.06 -5.07
N VAL A 220 -9.73 9.49 -4.00
CA VAL A 220 -9.74 10.89 -3.53
C VAL A 220 -8.32 11.42 -3.54
N ALA A 221 -8.13 12.59 -4.16
CA ALA A 221 -6.89 13.33 -4.10
C ALA A 221 -6.97 14.42 -3.05
N PHE A 222 -6.06 14.38 -2.11
CA PHE A 222 -5.84 15.43 -1.14
C PHE A 222 -4.60 16.25 -1.52
N ASN A 223 -4.61 17.55 -1.22
CA ASN A 223 -3.37 18.30 -1.18
C ASN A 223 -2.50 17.70 -0.07
N LYS A 224 -1.32 17.21 -0.41
CA LYS A 224 -0.45 16.49 0.52
C LYS A 224 0.03 17.33 1.70
N ARG A 225 0.05 18.68 1.57
CA ARG A 225 0.53 19.62 2.61
C ARG A 225 -0.57 19.98 3.60
N THR A 226 -1.79 20.18 3.11
CA THR A 226 -2.91 20.73 3.89
C THR A 226 -3.99 19.70 4.24
N GLY A 227 -4.03 18.56 3.56
CA GLY A 227 -5.12 17.59 3.69
C GLY A 227 -6.44 18.03 3.07
N THR A 228 -6.49 19.17 2.33
CA THR A 228 -7.70 19.62 1.64
C THR A 228 -7.97 18.75 0.41
N ILE A 229 -9.25 18.47 0.13
CA ILE A 229 -9.64 17.70 -1.04
C ILE A 229 -9.38 18.55 -2.29
N VAL A 230 -8.69 17.98 -3.28
CA VAL A 230 -8.47 18.58 -4.59
C VAL A 230 -9.52 18.07 -5.58
N TRP A 231 -9.73 16.75 -5.63
CA TRP A 231 -10.78 16.12 -6.42
C TRP A 231 -11.17 14.76 -5.84
N LYS A 232 -12.35 14.26 -6.26
CA LYS A 232 -12.89 12.94 -5.98
C LYS A 232 -13.33 12.31 -7.29
N ALA A 233 -13.14 11.00 -7.45
CA ALA A 233 -13.46 10.33 -8.71
C ALA A 233 -13.77 8.84 -8.55
N GLY A 234 -14.56 8.30 -9.49
CA GLY A 234 -14.88 6.89 -9.64
C GLY A 234 -16.06 6.42 -8.79
N GLU A 235 -17.06 5.88 -9.48
CA GLU A 235 -18.26 5.28 -8.87
C GLU A 235 -17.98 3.83 -8.47
N ASP A 236 -17.13 3.62 -7.45
CA ASP A 236 -16.80 2.29 -6.95
C ASP A 236 -16.55 2.31 -5.44
N LEU A 237 -16.66 1.14 -4.84
CA LEU A 237 -16.30 0.91 -3.45
C LEU A 237 -14.82 0.52 -3.33
N ALA A 238 -14.29 0.61 -2.12
CA ALA A 238 -12.90 0.22 -1.87
C ALA A 238 -12.68 -1.29 -2.01
N SER A 239 -11.47 -1.65 -2.37
CA SER A 239 -10.88 -2.97 -2.23
C SER A 239 -9.55 -2.82 -1.45
N TYR A 240 -8.61 -3.75 -1.60
CA TYR A 240 -7.37 -3.75 -0.82
C TYR A 240 -6.12 -3.42 -1.65
N SER A 241 -6.27 -3.41 -2.99
CA SER A 241 -5.23 -2.96 -3.90
C SER A 241 -4.92 -1.48 -3.66
N SER A 242 -3.66 -1.12 -3.73
CA SER A 242 -3.22 0.27 -3.59
C SER A 242 -3.15 0.97 -4.94
N PRO A 243 -3.33 2.30 -5.00
CA PRO A 243 -3.13 3.07 -6.22
C PRO A 243 -1.70 2.91 -6.75
N VAL A 244 -1.54 2.85 -8.07
CA VAL A 244 -0.26 2.71 -8.76
C VAL A 244 -0.12 3.80 -9.81
N LEU A 245 1.00 4.52 -9.80
CA LEU A 245 1.31 5.50 -10.83
C LEU A 245 1.79 4.79 -12.09
N ALA A 246 1.26 5.19 -13.24
CA ALA A 246 1.65 4.64 -14.54
C ALA A 246 1.61 5.73 -15.63
N THR A 247 2.11 5.37 -16.80
CA THR A 247 1.97 6.18 -18.00
C THR A 247 1.25 5.35 -19.06
N LEU A 248 0.14 5.87 -19.58
CA LEU A 248 -0.61 5.26 -20.68
C LEU A 248 -0.64 6.25 -21.85
N ALA A 249 -0.19 5.81 -23.04
CA ALA A 249 -0.05 6.66 -24.21
C ALA A 249 0.62 8.02 -23.88
N GLN A 250 1.72 7.96 -23.15
CA GLN A 250 2.52 9.11 -22.68
C GLN A 250 1.79 10.06 -21.71
N GLN A 251 0.61 9.68 -21.21
CA GLN A 251 -0.13 10.46 -20.21
C GLN A 251 0.02 9.83 -18.82
N PRO A 252 0.31 10.65 -17.79
CA PRO A 252 0.39 10.15 -16.41
C PRO A 252 -1.02 9.79 -15.90
N VAL A 253 -1.15 8.57 -15.38
CA VAL A 253 -2.40 8.06 -14.82
C VAL A 253 -2.16 7.41 -13.46
N CYS A 254 -3.23 7.34 -12.67
CA CYS A 254 -3.32 6.48 -11.51
C CYS A 254 -4.15 5.25 -11.84
N LEU A 255 -3.56 4.07 -11.74
CA LEU A 255 -4.26 2.79 -11.83
C LEU A 255 -4.75 2.37 -10.44
N LEU A 256 -5.96 1.81 -10.40
CA LEU A 256 -6.55 1.31 -9.18
C LEU A 256 -7.38 0.05 -9.48
N LEU A 257 -7.07 -1.06 -8.83
CA LEU A 257 -7.90 -2.26 -8.88
C LEU A 257 -8.90 -2.20 -7.71
N ALA A 258 -9.97 -1.41 -7.89
CA ALA A 258 -11.03 -1.22 -6.90
C ALA A 258 -11.98 -2.42 -6.85
N ARG A 259 -13.09 -2.30 -6.12
CA ARG A 259 -13.99 -3.44 -5.88
C ARG A 259 -14.59 -4.04 -7.14
N SER A 260 -15.00 -3.22 -8.11
CA SER A 260 -15.64 -3.71 -9.35
C SER A 260 -14.63 -4.02 -10.47
N GLY A 261 -13.41 -3.46 -10.42
CA GLY A 261 -12.42 -3.71 -11.46
C GLY A 261 -11.27 -2.72 -11.53
N LEU A 262 -10.58 -2.76 -12.66
CA LEU A 262 -9.44 -1.89 -12.94
C LEU A 262 -9.91 -0.53 -13.44
N TRP A 263 -9.55 0.50 -12.72
CA TRP A 263 -9.71 1.90 -13.10
C TRP A 263 -8.39 2.50 -13.56
N ALA A 264 -8.46 3.47 -14.46
CA ALA A 264 -7.40 4.43 -14.74
C ALA A 264 -7.95 5.85 -14.60
N PHE A 265 -7.29 6.68 -13.81
CA PHE A 265 -7.64 8.08 -13.57
C PHE A 265 -6.55 9.00 -14.13
N ASP A 266 -6.94 10.06 -14.79
CA ASP A 266 -6.06 11.15 -15.20
C ASP A 266 -5.50 11.83 -13.92
N LEU A 267 -4.20 11.87 -13.77
CA LEU A 267 -3.61 12.35 -12.53
C LEU A 267 -3.93 13.80 -12.21
N PRO A 268 -3.81 14.77 -13.15
CA PRO A 268 -4.09 16.17 -12.85
C PRO A 268 -5.54 16.44 -12.44
N SER A 269 -6.49 15.82 -13.12
CA SER A 269 -7.92 16.15 -13.00
C SER A 269 -8.75 15.14 -12.23
N GLY A 270 -8.23 13.93 -11.98
CA GLY A 270 -9.00 12.81 -11.44
C GLY A 270 -10.03 12.23 -12.41
N LYS A 271 -10.13 12.72 -13.65
CA LYS A 271 -11.12 12.25 -14.61
C LYS A 271 -10.93 10.77 -14.91
N PRO A 272 -11.97 9.92 -14.74
CA PRO A 272 -11.88 8.53 -15.13
C PRO A 272 -11.62 8.40 -16.63
N LYS A 273 -10.63 7.59 -17.00
CA LYS A 273 -10.25 7.29 -18.40
C LYS A 273 -10.70 5.89 -18.79
N LEU A 274 -10.71 4.97 -17.82
CA LEU A 274 -10.97 3.56 -18.04
C LEU A 274 -11.67 2.95 -16.85
N LEU A 275 -12.62 2.07 -17.09
CA LEU A 275 -13.07 1.02 -16.16
C LEU A 275 -13.18 -0.30 -16.92
N LEU A 276 -12.39 -1.28 -16.49
CA LEU A 276 -12.50 -2.67 -16.93
C LEU A 276 -13.05 -3.52 -15.79
N PRO A 277 -14.28 -4.08 -15.89
CA PRO A 277 -14.85 -4.96 -14.85
C PRO A 277 -13.97 -6.20 -14.64
N TRP A 278 -13.46 -6.36 -13.41
CA TRP A 278 -12.61 -7.48 -13.02
C TRP A 278 -12.86 -7.86 -11.57
N ARG A 279 -13.78 -8.79 -11.39
CA ARG A 279 -14.21 -9.27 -10.07
C ARG A 279 -14.81 -10.67 -10.18
N SER A 280 -14.67 -11.49 -9.14
CA SER A 280 -15.45 -12.73 -8.97
C SER A 280 -16.92 -12.41 -8.68
N ALA A 281 -17.78 -13.37 -8.98
CA ALA A 281 -19.21 -13.31 -8.64
C ALA A 281 -19.47 -13.50 -7.12
N THR A 282 -18.46 -14.01 -6.37
CA THR A 282 -18.61 -14.20 -4.92
C THR A 282 -18.61 -12.87 -4.18
N LEU A 283 -19.45 -12.75 -3.15
CA LEU A 283 -19.56 -11.53 -2.35
C LEU A 283 -18.23 -11.15 -1.70
N GLU A 284 -17.50 -12.14 -1.21
CA GLU A 284 -16.23 -12.01 -0.51
C GLU A 284 -15.04 -11.70 -1.44
N SER A 285 -15.28 -11.58 -2.74
CA SER A 285 -14.22 -11.22 -3.69
C SER A 285 -13.62 -9.87 -3.35
N VAL A 286 -12.31 -9.87 -3.12
CA VAL A 286 -11.54 -8.66 -2.87
C VAL A 286 -10.34 -8.60 -3.82
N ASN A 287 -10.16 -7.48 -4.48
CA ASN A 287 -8.98 -7.19 -5.29
C ASN A 287 -7.89 -6.64 -4.35
N ALA A 288 -6.81 -7.39 -4.12
CA ALA A 288 -5.80 -7.02 -3.14
C ALA A 288 -4.39 -6.87 -3.72
N ALA A 289 -4.03 -7.65 -4.74
CA ALA A 289 -2.80 -7.40 -5.47
C ALA A 289 -2.90 -6.12 -6.31
N ASN A 290 -1.83 -5.35 -6.37
CA ASN A 290 -1.81 -4.14 -7.19
C ASN A 290 -1.76 -4.47 -8.69
N PRO A 291 -2.33 -3.64 -9.57
CA PRO A 291 -2.08 -3.73 -11.00
C PRO A 291 -0.59 -3.53 -11.30
N VAL A 292 -0.04 -4.30 -12.22
CA VAL A 292 1.37 -4.23 -12.59
C VAL A 292 1.51 -3.60 -13.98
N PRO A 293 1.93 -2.33 -14.07
CA PRO A 293 2.25 -1.70 -15.36
C PRO A 293 3.41 -2.43 -16.03
N LEU A 294 3.27 -2.69 -17.32
CA LEU A 294 4.24 -3.36 -18.18
C LEU A 294 4.62 -2.47 -19.38
N ASP A 295 5.19 -3.07 -20.42
CA ASP A 295 5.56 -2.34 -21.62
C ASP A 295 4.35 -2.02 -22.52
N ALA A 296 4.46 -1.00 -23.35
CA ALA A 296 3.51 -0.67 -24.42
C ALA A 296 2.04 -0.61 -23.96
N ASP A 297 1.79 0.16 -22.90
CA ASP A 297 0.45 0.38 -22.36
C ASP A 297 -0.25 -0.91 -21.85
N GLN A 298 0.52 -1.91 -21.50
CA GLN A 298 0.03 -3.18 -20.96
C GLN A 298 0.04 -3.18 -19.43
N ILE A 299 -1.00 -3.77 -18.85
CA ILE A 299 -1.21 -3.87 -17.42
C ILE A 299 -1.57 -5.33 -17.11
N LEU A 300 -0.81 -5.96 -16.22
CA LEU A 300 -1.19 -7.27 -15.68
C LEU A 300 -2.02 -7.06 -14.41
N ILE A 301 -3.18 -7.71 -14.37
CA ILE A 301 -4.04 -7.77 -13.18
C ILE A 301 -4.27 -9.22 -12.80
N SER A 302 -4.48 -9.47 -11.52
CA SER A 302 -4.78 -10.82 -11.02
C SER A 302 -5.56 -10.76 -9.72
N GLU A 303 -6.46 -11.71 -9.52
CA GLU A 303 -7.17 -11.92 -8.27
C GLU A 303 -7.42 -13.42 -8.03
N THR A 304 -7.68 -13.81 -6.80
CA THR A 304 -7.69 -15.22 -6.38
C THR A 304 -9.07 -15.85 -6.25
N TYR A 305 -10.15 -15.05 -6.26
CA TYR A 305 -11.50 -15.53 -5.94
C TYR A 305 -12.27 -16.09 -7.14
N GLY A 306 -11.80 -15.86 -8.36
CA GLY A 306 -12.45 -16.40 -9.54
C GLY A 306 -11.77 -16.08 -10.86
N PRO A 307 -11.76 -14.84 -11.37
CA PRO A 307 -11.27 -14.52 -12.73
C PRO A 307 -9.80 -14.89 -12.96
N GLY A 308 -8.96 -14.92 -11.92
CA GLY A 308 -7.53 -15.17 -12.10
C GLY A 308 -6.81 -13.95 -12.66
N ALA A 309 -5.96 -14.12 -13.68
CA ALA A 309 -5.19 -13.04 -14.26
C ALA A 309 -5.68 -12.62 -15.64
N ALA A 310 -5.36 -11.39 -16.03
CA ALA A 310 -5.48 -10.90 -17.39
C ALA A 310 -4.34 -9.94 -17.72
N LEU A 311 -3.91 -9.96 -18.99
CA LEU A 311 -3.12 -8.92 -19.59
C LEU A 311 -4.06 -7.97 -20.34
N VAL A 312 -4.06 -6.73 -19.93
CA VAL A 312 -4.89 -5.66 -20.47
C VAL A 312 -3.99 -4.70 -21.24
N ARG A 313 -4.31 -4.42 -22.49
CA ARG A 313 -3.77 -3.26 -23.21
C ARG A 313 -4.72 -2.10 -22.98
N ALA A 314 -4.21 -1.02 -22.40
CA ALA A 314 -5.02 0.14 -22.03
C ALA A 314 -4.49 1.42 -22.69
N THR A 315 -5.40 2.18 -23.30
CA THR A 315 -5.16 3.56 -23.71
C THR A 315 -6.00 4.49 -22.84
N PRO A 316 -5.84 5.80 -22.89
CA PRO A 316 -6.67 6.71 -22.11
C PRO A 316 -8.17 6.66 -22.39
N THR A 317 -8.60 5.99 -23.46
CA THR A 317 -10.00 5.98 -23.91
C THR A 317 -10.56 4.58 -24.19
N ALA A 318 -9.71 3.53 -24.17
CA ALA A 318 -10.12 2.18 -24.49
C ALA A 318 -9.28 1.14 -23.76
N SER A 319 -9.81 -0.07 -23.62
CA SER A 319 -9.06 -1.23 -23.15
C SER A 319 -9.41 -2.48 -23.94
N GLU A 320 -8.43 -3.36 -24.07
CA GLU A 320 -8.53 -4.66 -24.70
C GLU A 320 -7.91 -5.71 -23.78
N ILE A 321 -8.60 -6.82 -23.58
CA ILE A 321 -8.03 -7.98 -22.91
C ILE A 321 -7.23 -8.77 -23.95
N VAL A 322 -5.89 -8.75 -23.83
CA VAL A 322 -4.98 -9.50 -24.71
C VAL A 322 -5.09 -11.00 -24.44
N TRP A 323 -5.12 -11.38 -23.19
CA TRP A 323 -5.44 -12.73 -22.71
C TRP A 323 -6.01 -12.68 -21.32
N SER A 324 -6.77 -13.73 -20.91
CA SER A 324 -7.27 -13.86 -19.54
C SER A 324 -7.44 -15.31 -19.10
N ASP A 325 -7.47 -15.48 -17.78
CA ASP A 325 -7.81 -16.74 -17.12
C ASP A 325 -9.32 -16.88 -16.82
N ARG A 326 -10.13 -15.86 -17.10
CA ARG A 326 -11.52 -15.74 -16.63
C ARG A 326 -12.35 -17.01 -16.87
N ASP A 327 -12.26 -17.56 -18.08
CA ASP A 327 -13.06 -18.70 -18.50
C ASP A 327 -12.40 -20.05 -18.23
N LYS A 328 -11.16 -20.04 -17.73
CA LYS A 328 -10.46 -21.26 -17.37
C LYS A 328 -10.95 -21.79 -16.03
N ARG A 329 -11.45 -23.03 -16.00
CA ARG A 329 -11.81 -23.72 -14.76
C ARG A 329 -10.58 -24.20 -13.99
N GLN A 330 -9.54 -24.62 -14.69
CA GLN A 330 -8.25 -25.11 -14.14
C GLN A 330 -7.09 -24.51 -14.94
N GLY A 331 -5.88 -24.62 -14.41
CA GLY A 331 -4.67 -24.16 -15.11
C GLY A 331 -4.60 -22.65 -15.30
N LYS A 332 -5.19 -21.88 -14.39
CA LYS A 332 -5.06 -20.41 -14.40
C LYS A 332 -3.59 -20.02 -14.25
N SER A 333 -3.17 -18.99 -14.97
CA SER A 333 -1.79 -18.51 -14.97
C SER A 333 -1.41 -17.95 -13.60
N LEU A 334 -2.23 -17.07 -13.05
CA LEU A 334 -2.07 -16.48 -11.72
C LEU A 334 -3.43 -16.32 -11.02
N GLN A 335 -3.39 -16.53 -9.71
CA GLN A 335 -4.46 -16.26 -8.77
C GLN A 335 -3.85 -15.58 -7.54
N THR A 336 -3.33 -14.37 -7.72
CA THR A 336 -2.65 -13.65 -6.64
C THR A 336 -3.66 -13.16 -5.61
N HIS A 337 -3.30 -13.28 -4.32
CA HIS A 337 -4.11 -12.73 -3.24
C HIS A 337 -3.70 -11.27 -2.99
N TRP A 338 -2.77 -11.00 -2.06
CA TRP A 338 -2.21 -9.67 -1.80
C TRP A 338 -0.78 -9.51 -2.30
N CYS A 339 -0.13 -10.60 -2.71
CA CYS A 339 1.26 -10.57 -3.17
C CYS A 339 1.30 -10.06 -4.62
N THR A 340 1.60 -8.79 -4.79
CA THR A 340 1.73 -8.18 -6.12
C THR A 340 2.84 -8.87 -6.93
N PRO A 341 2.59 -9.26 -8.19
CA PRO A 341 3.59 -9.88 -9.05
C PRO A 341 4.81 -8.97 -9.26
N VAL A 342 6.00 -9.57 -9.21
CA VAL A 342 7.29 -8.88 -9.38
C VAL A 342 7.85 -9.15 -10.76
N ARG A 343 8.05 -8.10 -11.56
CA ARG A 343 8.51 -8.20 -12.94
C ARG A 343 10.02 -8.35 -13.07
N MET A 344 10.46 -9.19 -14.04
CA MET A 344 11.81 -9.21 -14.58
C MET A 344 11.76 -9.53 -16.09
N GLY A 345 12.04 -8.55 -16.93
CA GLY A 345 11.97 -8.71 -18.39
C GLY A 345 10.60 -9.19 -18.88
N ASP A 346 10.57 -10.35 -19.51
CA ASP A 346 9.35 -10.96 -20.07
C ASP A 346 8.58 -11.85 -19.09
N VAL A 347 9.01 -11.93 -17.84
CA VAL A 347 8.34 -12.74 -16.80
C VAL A 347 7.93 -11.93 -15.60
N VAL A 348 6.98 -12.48 -14.86
CA VAL A 348 6.64 -12.08 -13.50
C VAL A 348 6.77 -13.27 -12.56
N PHE A 349 7.20 -12.98 -11.32
CA PHE A 349 7.21 -13.93 -10.22
C PHE A 349 6.09 -13.56 -9.25
N ALA A 350 5.27 -14.53 -8.87
CA ALA A 350 4.13 -14.28 -7.99
C ALA A 350 3.74 -15.51 -7.19
N SER A 351 3.21 -15.32 -5.99
CA SER A 351 2.48 -16.36 -5.29
C SER A 351 1.06 -16.45 -5.84
N SER A 352 0.63 -17.65 -6.21
CA SER A 352 -0.66 -17.93 -6.87
C SER A 352 -1.44 -18.97 -6.07
N GLY A 353 -2.59 -18.58 -5.52
CA GLY A 353 -3.47 -19.45 -4.73
C GLY A 353 -4.16 -18.68 -3.60
N ARG A 354 -5.38 -19.10 -3.26
CA ARG A 354 -6.22 -18.43 -2.25
C ARG A 354 -5.81 -18.80 -0.82
N HIS A 355 -5.42 -20.06 -0.62
CA HIS A 355 -5.13 -20.62 0.70
C HIS A 355 -3.69 -21.08 0.76
N GLU A 356 -3.12 -21.12 1.96
CA GLU A 356 -1.75 -21.58 2.20
C GLU A 356 -1.45 -22.91 1.51
N GLY A 357 -2.34 -23.90 1.69
CA GLY A 357 -2.12 -25.26 1.19
C GLY A 357 -2.21 -25.43 -0.33
N ASN A 358 -2.74 -24.44 -1.06
CA ASN A 358 -2.83 -24.48 -2.52
C ASN A 358 -2.09 -23.34 -3.22
N ALA A 359 -1.36 -22.55 -2.47
CA ALA A 359 -0.56 -21.46 -3.02
C ALA A 359 0.79 -21.99 -3.50
N GLU A 360 1.22 -21.52 -4.65
CA GLU A 360 2.47 -21.88 -5.31
C GLU A 360 3.21 -20.62 -5.72
N LEU A 361 4.52 -20.60 -5.58
CA LEU A 361 5.36 -19.59 -6.19
C LEU A 361 5.51 -19.91 -7.68
N ARG A 362 5.21 -18.98 -8.56
CA ARG A 362 5.24 -19.19 -10.01
C ARG A 362 6.12 -18.18 -10.73
N CYS A 363 6.73 -18.65 -11.81
CA CYS A 363 7.27 -17.81 -12.88
C CYS A 363 6.32 -17.87 -14.06
N VAL A 364 5.82 -16.74 -14.51
CA VAL A 364 4.84 -16.65 -15.59
C VAL A 364 5.33 -15.68 -16.65
N ARG A 365 5.33 -16.12 -17.90
CA ARG A 365 5.58 -15.23 -19.04
C ARG A 365 4.34 -14.34 -19.23
N TRP A 366 4.48 -13.06 -18.94
CA TRP A 366 3.33 -12.17 -18.87
C TRP A 366 2.67 -11.89 -20.25
N ARG A 367 3.40 -12.05 -21.37
CA ARG A 367 2.87 -11.79 -22.72
C ARG A 367 1.74 -12.74 -23.12
N ASP A 368 1.73 -13.95 -22.64
CA ASP A 368 0.76 -15.00 -23.01
C ASP A 368 0.21 -15.80 -21.83
N GLY A 369 0.60 -15.45 -20.63
CA GLY A 369 0.15 -16.11 -19.41
C GLY A 369 0.71 -17.53 -19.21
N LYS A 370 1.77 -17.93 -19.97
CA LYS A 370 2.36 -19.27 -19.81
C LYS A 370 3.09 -19.40 -18.49
N VAL A 371 2.69 -20.35 -17.66
CA VAL A 371 3.42 -20.76 -16.47
C VAL A 371 4.68 -21.51 -16.92
N LEU A 372 5.84 -20.99 -16.57
CA LEU A 372 7.13 -21.58 -16.92
C LEU A 372 7.59 -22.60 -15.88
N TRP A 373 7.36 -22.30 -14.60
CA TRP A 373 7.52 -23.22 -13.49
C TRP A 373 6.61 -22.82 -12.31
N SER A 374 6.38 -23.78 -11.41
CA SER A 374 5.55 -23.64 -10.22
C SER A 374 6.19 -24.40 -9.07
N GLU A 375 6.28 -23.79 -7.89
CA GLU A 375 6.87 -24.36 -6.68
C GLU A 375 5.86 -24.29 -5.53
N PRO A 376 5.36 -25.43 -5.04
CA PRO A 376 4.47 -25.50 -3.90
C PRO A 376 5.24 -25.41 -2.56
N GLY A 377 4.49 -25.33 -1.46
CA GLY A 377 5.03 -25.48 -0.10
C GLY A 377 5.49 -24.20 0.57
N LEU A 378 5.49 -23.05 -0.14
CA LEU A 378 5.87 -21.75 0.42
C LEU A 378 4.67 -20.95 0.94
N GLY A 379 3.44 -21.46 0.75
CA GLY A 379 2.21 -20.74 1.04
C GLY A 379 2.07 -19.50 0.19
N ARG A 380 1.37 -18.49 0.71
CA ARG A 380 1.20 -17.18 0.04
C ARG A 380 2.44 -16.31 0.27
N ALA A 381 3.55 -16.74 -0.32
CA ALA A 381 4.86 -16.10 -0.16
C ALA A 381 4.91 -14.69 -0.75
N SER A 382 5.64 -13.80 -0.10
CA SER A 382 5.92 -12.45 -0.58
C SER A 382 7.33 -12.35 -1.15
N ILE A 383 7.52 -11.48 -2.16
CA ILE A 383 8.74 -11.42 -2.96
C ILE A 383 9.29 -10.01 -3.00
N LEU A 384 10.61 -9.90 -2.83
CA LEU A 384 11.41 -8.73 -3.16
C LEU A 384 12.45 -9.16 -4.20
N ARG A 385 12.65 -8.38 -5.27
CA ARG A 385 13.71 -8.61 -6.25
C ARG A 385 14.89 -7.65 -6.05
N VAL A 386 16.10 -8.20 -6.06
CA VAL A 386 17.35 -7.42 -6.04
C VAL A 386 18.25 -7.95 -7.15
N GLY A 387 18.39 -7.21 -8.24
CA GLY A 387 19.08 -7.72 -9.43
C GLY A 387 18.40 -8.98 -9.97
N GLU A 388 19.15 -10.08 -10.04
CA GLU A 388 18.70 -11.40 -10.48
C GLU A 388 18.40 -12.36 -9.30
N THR A 389 18.28 -11.83 -8.09
CA THR A 389 17.93 -12.60 -6.89
C THR A 389 16.55 -12.18 -6.39
N LEU A 390 15.72 -13.17 -6.06
CA LEU A 390 14.48 -12.99 -5.33
C LEU A 390 14.72 -13.29 -3.85
N VAL A 391 14.35 -12.38 -2.98
CA VAL A 391 14.19 -12.63 -1.55
C VAL A 391 12.74 -13.06 -1.35
N VAL A 392 12.52 -14.31 -1.02
CA VAL A 392 11.20 -14.91 -0.85
C VAL A 392 10.97 -15.14 0.63
N GLN A 393 9.96 -14.49 1.18
CA GLN A 393 9.47 -14.75 2.54
C GLN A 393 8.27 -15.67 2.46
N ALA A 394 8.44 -16.92 2.85
CA ALA A 394 7.37 -17.91 2.92
C ALA A 394 6.39 -17.54 4.05
N GLU A 395 5.15 -17.95 3.90
CA GLU A 395 4.05 -17.57 4.82
C GLU A 395 4.29 -18.01 6.27
N ARG A 396 5.09 -19.09 6.48
CA ARG A 396 5.47 -19.60 7.81
C ARG A 396 6.81 -19.09 8.34
N GLY A 397 7.42 -18.12 7.64
CA GLY A 397 8.61 -17.41 8.11
C GLY A 397 9.94 -18.01 7.69
N GLU A 398 9.96 -18.95 6.78
CA GLU A 398 11.17 -19.34 6.08
C GLU A 398 11.55 -18.24 5.08
N VAL A 399 12.85 -17.97 4.95
CA VAL A 399 13.38 -16.94 4.04
C VAL A 399 14.32 -17.61 3.06
N LEU A 400 14.05 -17.43 1.77
CA LEU A 400 14.85 -18.01 0.70
C LEU A 400 15.47 -16.90 -0.16
N LEU A 401 16.69 -17.15 -0.61
CA LEU A 401 17.26 -16.51 -1.79
C LEU A 401 17.07 -17.45 -2.96
N VAL A 402 16.41 -16.94 -4.00
CA VAL A 402 16.07 -17.71 -5.20
C VAL A 402 16.62 -16.98 -6.42
N SER A 403 17.29 -17.70 -7.31
CA SER A 403 17.71 -17.12 -8.59
C SER A 403 16.49 -16.82 -9.44
N ALA A 404 16.39 -15.61 -9.98
CA ALA A 404 15.27 -15.17 -10.81
C ALA A 404 15.32 -15.77 -12.24
N ARG A 405 15.47 -17.09 -12.31
CA ARG A 405 15.55 -17.86 -13.58
C ARG A 405 14.17 -18.14 -14.14
N GLN A 406 14.09 -18.22 -15.47
CA GLN A 406 12.85 -18.51 -16.16
C GLN A 406 12.66 -20.01 -16.42
N ASP A 407 13.75 -20.79 -16.45
CA ASP A 407 13.77 -22.21 -16.81
C ASP A 407 13.41 -23.14 -15.65
N ARG A 408 13.66 -22.70 -14.40
CA ARG A 408 13.38 -23.51 -13.19
C ARG A 408 13.40 -22.68 -11.92
N PHE A 409 12.78 -23.19 -10.87
CA PHE A 409 12.99 -22.74 -9.50
C PHE A 409 14.39 -23.16 -9.03
N ALA A 410 15.18 -22.22 -8.55
CA ALA A 410 16.57 -22.49 -8.14
C ALA A 410 16.90 -21.73 -6.84
N VAL A 411 16.91 -22.45 -5.73
CA VAL A 411 17.26 -21.93 -4.41
C VAL A 411 18.77 -21.70 -4.35
N ILE A 412 19.18 -20.51 -3.92
CA ILE A 412 20.57 -20.13 -3.63
C ILE A 412 20.88 -20.46 -2.17
N SER A 413 20.00 -20.06 -1.26
CA SER A 413 20.06 -20.44 0.16
C SER A 413 18.67 -20.28 0.80
N ALA A 414 18.41 -21.05 1.86
CA ALA A 414 17.15 -21.01 2.60
C ALA A 414 17.43 -21.13 4.11
N HIS A 415 16.79 -20.27 4.90
CA HIS A 415 16.98 -20.25 6.35
C HIS A 415 15.69 -19.99 7.09
N ARG A 416 15.54 -20.64 8.24
CA ARG A 416 14.57 -20.27 9.26
C ARG A 416 15.33 -19.46 10.31
N LEU A 417 14.98 -18.16 10.43
CA LEU A 417 15.61 -17.28 11.41
C LEU A 417 15.17 -17.67 12.82
N VAL A 418 16.12 -17.91 13.72
CA VAL A 418 15.86 -18.33 15.09
C VAL A 418 16.58 -17.44 16.11
N ASP A 419 16.06 -17.36 17.32
CA ASP A 419 16.74 -16.73 18.45
C ASP A 419 17.80 -17.67 19.07
N ALA A 420 18.49 -17.20 20.11
CA ALA A 420 19.52 -17.96 20.80
C ALA A 420 19.00 -19.28 21.45
N LEU A 421 17.69 -19.43 21.59
CA LEU A 421 17.04 -20.63 22.12
C LEU A 421 16.48 -21.52 21.01
N GLY A 422 16.77 -21.23 19.73
CA GLY A 422 16.26 -21.98 18.58
C GLY A 422 14.79 -21.70 18.23
N ARG A 423 14.14 -20.69 18.83
CA ARG A 423 12.74 -20.37 18.56
C ARG A 423 12.63 -19.49 17.32
N PRO A 424 11.65 -19.73 16.43
CA PRO A 424 11.44 -18.93 15.22
C PRO A 424 11.24 -17.44 15.54
N LEU A 425 12.02 -16.58 14.91
CA LEU A 425 11.89 -15.11 14.96
C LEU A 425 10.73 -14.61 14.10
N LEU A 426 10.52 -15.22 12.94
CA LEU A 426 9.39 -14.94 12.07
C LEU A 426 8.35 -16.04 12.24
N ARG A 427 7.20 -15.68 12.78
CA ARG A 427 6.07 -16.60 13.01
C ARG A 427 4.93 -16.28 12.05
N TYR A 428 4.15 -17.31 11.73
CA TYR A 428 2.92 -17.18 10.96
C TYR A 428 1.94 -16.17 11.61
N PRO A 429 1.28 -15.32 10.81
CA PRO A 429 1.45 -15.15 9.38
C PRO A 429 2.57 -14.16 9.02
N CYS A 430 3.37 -14.48 8.00
CA CYS A 430 4.38 -13.59 7.44
C CYS A 430 3.87 -12.97 6.13
N TRP A 431 2.85 -12.13 6.21
CA TRP A 431 2.16 -11.56 5.03
C TRP A 431 2.73 -10.23 4.54
N ALA A 432 3.49 -9.53 5.37
CA ALA A 432 4.21 -8.34 4.93
C ALA A 432 5.35 -8.72 3.98
N ALA A 433 5.46 -8.06 2.84
CA ALA A 433 6.56 -8.32 1.92
C ALA A 433 7.91 -7.86 2.52
N PRO A 434 9.01 -8.59 2.22
CA PRO A 434 10.34 -8.14 2.58
C PRO A 434 10.67 -6.82 1.89
N ILE A 435 11.44 -5.96 2.55
CA ILE A 435 11.95 -4.73 1.97
C ILE A 435 13.48 -4.67 2.11
N MET A 436 14.12 -3.91 1.24
CA MET A 436 15.54 -3.61 1.36
C MET A 436 15.80 -2.12 1.22
N ALA A 437 16.52 -1.57 2.19
CA ALA A 437 17.00 -0.20 2.13
C ALA A 437 18.46 -0.14 2.55
N ARG A 438 19.30 0.54 1.74
CA ARG A 438 20.73 0.78 2.03
C ARG A 438 21.50 -0.48 2.47
N GLY A 439 21.21 -1.60 1.82
CA GLY A 439 21.88 -2.89 2.08
C GLY A 439 21.40 -3.63 3.33
N LEU A 440 20.33 -3.19 3.96
CA LEU A 440 19.65 -3.91 5.03
C LEU A 440 18.32 -4.48 4.54
N LEU A 441 18.06 -5.75 4.87
CA LEU A 441 16.78 -6.43 4.64
C LEU A 441 15.93 -6.37 5.91
N TYR A 442 14.65 -6.06 5.74
CA TYR A 442 13.68 -6.04 6.84
C TYR A 442 12.55 -7.01 6.50
N LEU A 443 12.31 -7.93 7.42
CA LEU A 443 11.34 -9.01 7.31
C LEU A 443 10.38 -8.93 8.49
N ARG A 444 9.08 -9.09 8.25
CA ARG A 444 8.07 -9.03 9.31
C ARG A 444 7.24 -10.31 9.34
N GLY A 445 7.11 -10.90 10.52
CA GLY A 445 6.12 -11.93 10.85
C GLY A 445 5.23 -11.47 12.00
N ALA A 446 4.39 -12.35 12.51
CA ALA A 446 3.56 -12.06 13.67
C ALA A 446 4.41 -11.72 14.90
N GLY A 447 4.18 -10.54 15.46
CA GLY A 447 4.80 -10.06 16.68
C GLY A 447 6.27 -9.62 16.57
N LYS A 448 6.92 -9.73 15.39
CA LYS A 448 8.35 -9.40 15.28
C LYS A 448 8.74 -8.94 13.87
N MET A 449 9.67 -7.99 13.82
CA MET A 449 10.42 -7.62 12.62
C MET A 449 11.90 -7.95 12.85
N VAL A 450 12.58 -8.41 11.81
CA VAL A 450 14.00 -8.75 11.82
C VAL A 450 14.73 -7.91 10.78
N CYS A 451 15.82 -7.28 11.18
CA CYS A 451 16.74 -6.57 10.30
C CYS A 451 17.99 -7.41 10.06
N LEU A 452 18.31 -7.67 8.80
CA LEU A 452 19.42 -8.49 8.38
C LEU A 452 20.42 -7.68 7.55
N GLU A 453 21.70 -8.07 7.58
CA GLU A 453 22.65 -7.67 6.57
C GLU A 453 22.29 -8.34 5.24
N ALA A 454 22.12 -7.57 4.16
CA ALA A 454 21.74 -8.14 2.86
C ALA A 454 22.91 -8.94 2.25
N LYS A 455 24.15 -8.47 2.42
CA LYS A 455 25.36 -9.14 1.92
C LYS A 455 26.14 -9.69 3.11
N SER A 456 26.41 -10.98 3.06
CA SER A 456 27.30 -11.67 4.03
C SER A 456 28.75 -11.26 3.83
#